data_c4ac051976f2fb9317c6d3de33b819a9
#
_entry.id   c4ac051976f2fb9317c6d3de33b819a9
#
_cell.length_a   1.000
_cell.length_b   1.000
_cell.length_c   1.000
_cell.angle_alpha   90.00
_cell.angle_beta   90.00
_cell.angle_gamma   90.00
#
_symmetry.space_group_name_H-M   'P 1'
#
loop_
_entity.id
_entity.type
_entity.pdbx_description
1 polymer ?
#
loop_
_entity_poly.entity_id
_entity_poly.type
_entity_poly.pdbx_seq_one_letter_code
_entity_poly.pdbx_strand_id
1 'polypeptide(L)'
;MKHPIETALNLVPMVVEQTNRGERAYDIFSRLLKERIIFVTGPIEDSMATLICAQLLFLEAENPKKEIALYINSPGGVVTSGMAIYDTMQFIKPAVSTLCVGQAASMGSLLLCAGHKDMRFATPNARIMVHQPSGGFRGQASDIELHAAVSYTHLTLPTSDLV
;
A
#
# COMPACT_ATOMS: atom_id res chain seq x y z
N MET A 1 -20.85 -12.74 -18.69
CA MET A 1 -19.98 -12.15 -19.76
C MET A 1 -19.78 -10.70 -19.44
N LYS A 2 -18.53 -10.23 -19.24
CA LYS A 2 -18.24 -8.80 -19.06
C LYS A 2 -18.46 -8.08 -20.40
N HIS A 3 -19.03 -6.90 -20.36
CA HIS A 3 -19.29 -6.10 -21.55
C HIS A 3 -17.96 -5.76 -22.25
N PRO A 4 -17.87 -5.80 -23.58
CA PRO A 4 -16.61 -5.49 -24.31
C PRO A 4 -16.00 -4.13 -23.98
N ILE A 5 -16.83 -3.15 -23.62
CA ILE A 5 -16.40 -1.81 -23.20
C ILE A 5 -15.68 -1.83 -21.83
N GLU A 6 -16.12 -2.66 -20.87
CA GLU A 6 -15.45 -2.81 -19.58
C GLU A 6 -14.05 -3.44 -19.71
N THR A 7 -13.87 -4.33 -20.68
CA THR A 7 -12.57 -4.94 -20.97
C THR A 7 -11.61 -3.94 -21.61
N ALA A 8 -12.10 -3.02 -22.45
CA ALA A 8 -11.29 -1.98 -23.08
C ALA A 8 -10.82 -0.90 -22.10
N LEU A 9 -11.59 -0.61 -21.05
CA LEU A 9 -11.25 0.38 -20.02
C LEU A 9 -10.16 -0.11 -19.05
N ASN A 10 -9.85 -1.41 -19.05
CA ASN A 10 -8.81 -2.01 -18.19
C ASN A 10 -7.50 -2.33 -18.95
N LEU A 11 -7.32 -1.80 -20.16
CA LEU A 11 -6.07 -1.97 -20.90
C LEU A 11 -4.98 -1.11 -20.25
N VAL A 12 -3.98 -1.79 -19.69
CA VAL A 12 -2.78 -1.12 -19.17
C VAL A 12 -1.96 -0.62 -20.36
N PRO A 13 -1.65 0.70 -20.46
CA PRO A 13 -0.88 1.24 -21.57
C PRO A 13 0.51 0.63 -21.66
N MET A 14 0.97 0.39 -22.87
CA MET A 14 2.34 -0.04 -23.15
C MET A 14 3.21 1.15 -23.52
N VAL A 15 4.43 1.18 -22.98
CA VAL A 15 5.47 2.17 -23.26
C VAL A 15 6.62 1.47 -23.95
N VAL A 16 7.09 2.04 -25.08
CA VAL A 16 8.26 1.53 -25.81
C VAL A 16 9.46 2.40 -25.48
N GLU A 17 10.51 1.80 -24.97
CA GLU A 17 11.82 2.45 -24.77
C GLU A 17 12.77 2.03 -25.87
N GLN A 18 13.46 2.99 -26.48
CA GLN A 18 14.60 2.73 -27.33
C GLN A 18 15.86 2.65 -26.51
N THR A 19 16.56 1.55 -26.58
CA THR A 19 17.84 1.33 -25.91
C THR A 19 18.93 1.04 -26.94
N ASN A 20 20.19 1.13 -26.54
CA ASN A 20 21.34 0.76 -27.40
C ASN A 20 21.31 -0.73 -27.86
N ARG A 21 20.42 -1.55 -27.30
CA ARG A 21 20.21 -2.97 -27.60
C ARG A 21 18.89 -3.26 -28.33
N GLY A 22 18.20 -2.21 -28.81
CA GLY A 22 16.92 -2.29 -29.50
C GLY A 22 15.76 -1.77 -28.66
N GLU A 23 14.55 -1.93 -29.19
CA GLU A 23 13.31 -1.51 -28.57
C GLU A 23 12.87 -2.53 -27.50
N ARG A 24 12.37 -2.02 -26.37
CA ARG A 24 11.73 -2.82 -25.33
C ARG A 24 10.38 -2.22 -24.95
N ALA A 25 9.35 -3.05 -24.99
CA ALA A 25 8.01 -2.69 -24.54
C ALA A 25 7.82 -3.07 -23.07
N TYR A 26 7.25 -2.15 -22.29
CA TYR A 26 6.86 -2.36 -20.89
C TYR A 26 5.42 -1.90 -20.72
N ASP A 27 4.65 -2.56 -19.86
CA ASP A 27 3.46 -1.90 -19.33
C ASP A 27 3.85 -0.71 -18.46
N ILE A 28 2.93 0.25 -18.29
CA ILE A 28 3.23 1.49 -17.57
C ILE A 28 3.66 1.25 -16.12
N PHE A 29 3.08 0.26 -15.43
CA PHE A 29 3.45 -0.03 -14.04
C PHE A 29 4.84 -0.67 -13.95
N SER A 30 5.17 -1.61 -14.82
CA SER A 30 6.51 -2.18 -14.92
C SER A 30 7.55 -1.12 -15.27
N ARG A 31 7.17 -0.13 -16.10
CA ARG A 31 8.07 0.99 -16.43
C ARG A 31 8.31 1.89 -15.21
N LEU A 32 7.25 2.20 -14.47
CA LEU A 32 7.35 3.01 -13.25
C LEU A 32 8.08 2.27 -12.12
N LEU A 33 7.96 0.95 -12.04
CA LEU A 33 8.71 0.14 -11.08
C LEU A 33 10.23 0.26 -11.31
N LYS A 34 10.71 0.41 -12.54
CA LYS A 34 12.12 0.70 -12.84
C LYS A 34 12.58 2.05 -12.25
N GLU A 35 11.67 3.01 -12.12
CA GLU A 35 11.91 4.27 -11.40
C GLU A 35 11.70 4.14 -9.89
N ARG A 36 11.49 2.90 -9.40
CA ARG A 36 11.28 2.57 -7.99
C ARG A 36 9.96 3.12 -7.42
N ILE A 37 8.95 3.26 -8.26
CA ILE A 37 7.60 3.72 -7.89
C ILE A 37 6.67 2.52 -7.82
N ILE A 38 6.01 2.33 -6.68
CA ILE A 38 5.01 1.29 -6.42
C ILE A 38 3.67 1.96 -6.15
N PHE A 39 2.58 1.37 -6.66
CA PHE A 39 1.22 1.86 -6.45
C PHE A 39 0.43 0.95 -5.51
N VAL A 40 -0.18 1.56 -4.48
CA VAL A 40 -1.18 0.95 -3.60
C VAL A 40 -2.53 1.56 -3.97
N THR A 41 -3.26 0.94 -4.90
CA THR A 41 -4.49 1.49 -5.44
C THR A 41 -5.67 0.54 -5.23
N GLY A 42 -6.75 1.05 -4.64
CA GLY A 42 -7.95 0.26 -4.34
C GLY A 42 -7.90 -0.43 -2.97
N PRO A 43 -8.81 -1.40 -2.72
CA PRO A 43 -8.85 -2.13 -1.45
C PRO A 43 -7.60 -2.95 -1.21
N ILE A 44 -7.09 -2.91 0.04
CA ILE A 44 -5.94 -3.72 0.46
C ILE A 44 -6.44 -5.13 0.78
N GLU A 45 -5.92 -6.11 0.06
CA GLU A 45 -6.22 -7.53 0.21
C GLU A 45 -4.96 -8.38 -0.03
N ASP A 46 -5.03 -9.68 0.22
CA ASP A 46 -3.86 -10.56 0.22
C ASP A 46 -3.12 -10.58 -1.12
N SER A 47 -3.85 -10.56 -2.23
CA SER A 47 -3.27 -10.54 -3.58
C SER A 47 -2.45 -9.27 -3.82
N MET A 48 -2.99 -8.11 -3.47
CA MET A 48 -2.30 -6.82 -3.56
C MET A 48 -1.09 -6.78 -2.63
N ALA A 49 -1.26 -7.18 -1.38
CA ALA A 49 -0.19 -7.17 -0.39
C ALA A 49 1.00 -8.03 -0.84
N THR A 50 0.74 -9.23 -1.34
CA THR A 50 1.78 -10.12 -1.87
C THR A 50 2.57 -9.46 -3.01
N LEU A 51 1.89 -8.81 -3.94
CA LEU A 51 2.55 -8.12 -5.06
C LEU A 51 3.39 -6.93 -4.60
N ILE A 52 2.90 -6.14 -3.66
CA ILE A 52 3.63 -5.00 -3.12
C ILE A 52 4.86 -5.45 -2.34
N CYS A 53 4.73 -6.45 -1.46
CA CYS A 53 5.86 -7.02 -0.74
C CYS A 53 6.93 -7.57 -1.70
N ALA A 54 6.53 -8.29 -2.74
CA ALA A 54 7.45 -8.80 -3.76
C ALA A 54 8.18 -7.66 -4.49
N GLN A 55 7.49 -6.57 -4.84
CA GLN A 55 8.10 -5.41 -5.48
C GLN A 55 9.08 -4.69 -4.55
N LEU A 56 8.75 -4.54 -3.27
CA LEU A 56 9.65 -3.94 -2.27
C LEU A 56 10.94 -4.75 -2.13
N LEU A 57 10.83 -6.08 -1.98
CA LEU A 57 11.99 -6.97 -1.87
C LEU A 57 12.82 -7.01 -3.16
N PHE A 58 12.19 -6.99 -4.32
CA PHE A 58 12.87 -6.90 -5.61
C PHE A 58 13.69 -5.62 -5.73
N LEU A 59 13.11 -4.47 -5.37
CA LEU A 59 13.81 -3.19 -5.43
C LEU A 59 14.93 -3.08 -4.39
N GLU A 60 14.78 -3.68 -3.22
CA GLU A 60 15.87 -3.81 -2.26
C GLU A 60 17.04 -4.61 -2.84
N ALA A 61 16.75 -5.77 -3.44
CA ALA A 61 17.76 -6.62 -4.04
C ALA A 61 18.54 -5.92 -5.19
N GLU A 62 17.83 -5.07 -5.98
CA GLU A 62 18.47 -4.29 -7.03
C GLU A 62 19.41 -3.21 -6.47
N ASN A 63 18.94 -2.44 -5.50
CA ASN A 63 19.74 -1.38 -4.87
C ASN A 63 19.23 -1.06 -3.46
N PRO A 64 19.92 -1.55 -2.41
CA PRO A 64 19.50 -1.36 -1.03
C PRO A 64 19.71 0.07 -0.48
N LYS A 65 20.36 0.95 -1.25
CA LYS A 65 20.64 2.32 -0.81
C LYS A 65 19.74 3.36 -1.45
N LYS A 66 19.02 2.99 -2.52
CA LYS A 66 18.18 3.93 -3.25
C LYS A 66 16.75 3.87 -2.71
N GLU A 67 16.16 5.03 -2.49
CA GLU A 67 14.77 5.22 -2.04
C GLU A 67 13.75 4.46 -2.91
N ILE A 68 12.65 4.05 -2.29
CA ILE A 68 11.46 3.50 -2.95
C ILE A 68 10.29 4.46 -2.66
N ALA A 69 9.53 4.83 -3.69
CA ALA A 69 8.36 5.68 -3.57
C ALA A 69 7.07 4.86 -3.62
N LEU A 70 6.23 4.98 -2.60
CA LEU A 70 4.94 4.30 -2.49
C LEU A 70 3.80 5.30 -2.68
N TYR A 71 3.07 5.19 -3.79
CA TYR A 71 1.93 6.06 -4.13
C TYR A 71 0.64 5.40 -3.68
N ILE A 72 -0.13 6.07 -2.81
CA ILE A 72 -1.28 5.50 -2.12
C ILE A 72 -2.56 6.18 -2.57
N ASN A 73 -3.50 5.39 -3.10
CA ASN A 73 -4.89 5.77 -3.36
C ASN A 73 -5.80 4.62 -2.92
N SER A 74 -6.02 4.48 -1.62
CA SER A 74 -6.67 3.31 -1.04
C SER A 74 -7.70 3.70 0.04
N PRO A 75 -8.87 3.05 0.04
CA PRO A 75 -9.83 3.15 1.13
C PRO A 75 -9.43 2.32 2.37
N GLY A 76 -8.29 1.61 2.31
CA GLY A 76 -7.91 0.60 3.30
C GLY A 76 -8.37 -0.80 2.91
N GLY A 77 -8.53 -1.69 3.88
CA GLY A 77 -8.94 -3.08 3.64
C GLY A 77 -8.54 -4.02 4.76
N VAL A 78 -8.08 -5.21 4.41
CA VAL A 78 -7.75 -6.29 5.34
C VAL A 78 -6.52 -5.92 6.18
N VAL A 79 -6.68 -5.95 7.51
CA VAL A 79 -5.65 -5.51 8.45
C VAL A 79 -4.36 -6.34 8.31
N THR A 80 -4.48 -7.67 8.27
CA THR A 80 -3.31 -8.58 8.14
C THR A 80 -2.54 -8.37 6.84
N SER A 81 -3.24 -8.11 5.74
CA SER A 81 -2.63 -7.80 4.45
C SER A 81 -1.89 -6.45 4.48
N GLY A 82 -2.50 -5.45 5.12
CA GLY A 82 -1.85 -4.15 5.33
C GLY A 82 -0.63 -4.23 6.25
N MET A 83 -0.70 -5.03 7.31
CA MET A 83 0.45 -5.28 8.20
C MET A 83 1.60 -5.99 7.49
N ALA A 84 1.32 -6.92 6.58
CA ALA A 84 2.37 -7.54 5.77
C ALA A 84 3.15 -6.52 4.93
N ILE A 85 2.46 -5.53 4.35
CA ILE A 85 3.11 -4.43 3.62
C ILE A 85 3.91 -3.56 4.60
N TYR A 86 3.30 -3.17 5.72
CA TYR A 86 3.93 -2.36 6.75
C TYR A 86 5.24 -2.98 7.24
N ASP A 87 5.19 -4.24 7.66
CA ASP A 87 6.36 -4.96 8.17
C ASP A 87 7.45 -5.09 7.11
N THR A 88 7.08 -5.33 5.84
CA THR A 88 8.03 -5.36 4.74
C THR A 88 8.70 -4.00 4.54
N MET A 89 7.95 -2.89 4.60
CA MET A 89 8.50 -1.53 4.53
C MET A 89 9.51 -1.25 5.65
N GLN A 90 9.26 -1.77 6.87
CA GLN A 90 10.16 -1.60 8.01
C GLN A 90 11.38 -2.54 7.95
N PHE A 91 11.22 -3.71 7.33
CA PHE A 91 12.26 -4.73 7.26
C PHE A 91 13.35 -4.43 6.24
N ILE A 92 12.98 -3.85 5.09
CA ILE A 92 13.92 -3.55 4.00
C ILE A 92 14.85 -2.37 4.35
N LYS A 93 16.05 -2.36 3.76
CA LYS A 93 17.05 -1.30 3.99
C LYS A 93 16.74 0.03 3.30
N PRO A 94 16.19 0.07 2.06
CA PRO A 94 15.83 1.33 1.42
C PRO A 94 14.86 2.15 2.25
N ALA A 95 15.05 3.46 2.31
CA ALA A 95 14.02 4.35 2.82
C ALA A 95 12.81 4.30 1.89
N VAL A 96 11.61 4.18 2.47
CA VAL A 96 10.36 4.20 1.71
C VAL A 96 9.68 5.53 1.92
N SER A 97 9.57 6.34 0.85
CA SER A 97 8.72 7.53 0.85
C SER A 97 7.28 7.16 0.52
N THR A 98 6.34 7.92 1.05
CA THR A 98 4.91 7.69 0.82
C THR A 98 4.22 8.96 0.35
N LEU A 99 3.36 8.84 -0.66
CA LEU A 99 2.57 9.94 -1.20
C LEU A 99 1.10 9.55 -1.29
N CYS A 100 0.23 10.27 -0.57
CA CYS A 100 -1.21 10.14 -0.75
C CYS A 100 -1.66 10.89 -2.01
N VAL A 101 -2.22 10.15 -2.97
CA VAL A 101 -2.83 10.68 -4.20
C VAL A 101 -4.30 10.27 -4.23
N GLY A 102 -5.21 11.21 -4.01
CA GLY A 102 -6.64 10.94 -3.90
C GLY A 102 -7.05 10.62 -2.47
N GLN A 103 -6.84 9.40 -1.97
CA GLN A 103 -7.20 9.06 -0.60
C GLN A 103 -6.23 8.05 0.06
N ALA A 104 -6.08 8.18 1.37
CA ALA A 104 -5.46 7.18 2.22
C ALA A 104 -6.33 7.01 3.48
N ALA A 105 -7.15 5.96 3.50
CA ALA A 105 -8.09 5.71 4.59
C ALA A 105 -7.79 4.39 5.31
N SER A 106 -8.05 4.33 6.63
CA SER A 106 -7.89 3.10 7.42
C SER A 106 -6.49 2.50 7.27
N MET A 107 -6.35 1.25 6.82
CA MET A 107 -5.04 0.64 6.54
C MET A 107 -4.21 1.45 5.53
N GLY A 108 -4.83 2.16 4.58
CA GLY A 108 -4.13 3.06 3.67
C GLY A 108 -3.47 4.25 4.39
N SER A 109 -4.12 4.80 5.43
CA SER A 109 -3.54 5.86 6.25
C SER A 109 -2.40 5.36 7.13
N LEU A 110 -2.46 4.12 7.61
CA LEU A 110 -1.36 3.49 8.34
C LEU A 110 -0.13 3.33 7.44
N LEU A 111 -0.31 2.83 6.22
CA LEU A 111 0.79 2.71 5.26
C LEU A 111 1.38 4.08 4.87
N LEU A 112 0.56 5.13 4.76
CA LEU A 112 1.05 6.49 4.56
C LEU A 112 1.94 6.94 5.72
N CYS A 113 1.50 6.70 6.96
CA CYS A 113 2.26 7.03 8.16
C CYS A 113 3.53 6.17 8.33
N ALA A 114 3.57 4.98 7.73
CA ALA A 114 4.71 4.06 7.77
C ALA A 114 5.91 4.53 6.93
N GLY A 115 5.72 5.53 6.08
CA GLY A 115 6.80 6.15 5.32
C GLY A 115 7.91 6.69 6.22
N HIS A 116 9.14 6.72 5.70
CA HIS A 116 10.30 7.23 6.42
C HIS A 116 10.05 8.67 6.93
N LYS A 117 10.67 9.01 8.05
CA LYS A 117 10.56 10.37 8.63
C LYS A 117 10.91 11.43 7.59
N ASP A 118 10.10 12.48 7.51
CA ASP A 118 10.23 13.60 6.57
C ASP A 118 10.06 13.24 5.08
N MET A 119 9.61 11.99 4.78
CA MET A 119 9.37 11.49 3.42
C MET A 119 7.90 11.05 3.23
N ARG A 120 7.00 11.70 3.92
CA ARG A 120 5.54 11.45 3.86
C ARG A 120 4.85 12.67 3.27
N PHE A 121 4.13 12.48 2.17
CA PHE A 121 3.56 13.55 1.36
C PHE A 121 2.08 13.30 1.09
N ALA A 122 1.36 14.37 0.78
CA ALA A 122 -0.01 14.29 0.27
C ALA A 122 -0.21 15.37 -0.79
N THR A 123 -0.98 15.07 -1.81
CA THR A 123 -1.43 16.09 -2.78
C THR A 123 -2.44 17.04 -2.13
N PRO A 124 -2.58 18.29 -2.60
CA PRO A 124 -3.40 19.31 -1.94
C PRO A 124 -4.86 18.92 -1.72
N ASN A 125 -5.43 18.09 -2.59
CA ASN A 125 -6.82 17.64 -2.51
C ASN A 125 -6.97 16.19 -2.00
N ALA A 126 -5.89 15.60 -1.48
CA ALA A 126 -5.94 14.26 -0.93
C ALA A 126 -6.73 14.20 0.37
N ARG A 127 -7.42 13.08 0.58
CA ARG A 127 -8.16 12.80 1.82
C ARG A 127 -7.42 11.75 2.63
N ILE A 128 -7.17 12.05 3.90
CA ILE A 128 -6.58 11.12 4.84
C ILE A 128 -7.61 10.87 5.94
N MET A 129 -7.91 9.59 6.22
CA MET A 129 -8.89 9.22 7.24
C MET A 129 -8.31 8.14 8.15
N VAL A 130 -8.29 8.45 9.43
CA VAL A 130 -7.95 7.52 10.51
C VAL A 130 -9.21 7.20 11.29
N HIS A 131 -9.46 5.93 11.55
CA HIS A 131 -10.56 5.47 12.40
C HIS A 131 -10.15 4.21 13.17
N GLN A 132 -10.91 3.87 14.20
CA GLN A 132 -10.72 2.61 14.91
C GLN A 132 -10.94 1.43 13.93
N PRO A 133 -10.23 0.31 14.12
CA PRO A 133 -10.48 -0.90 13.34
C PRO A 133 -11.94 -1.31 13.43
N SER A 134 -12.52 -1.60 12.27
CA SER A 134 -13.87 -2.16 12.17
C SER A 134 -13.77 -3.54 11.51
N GLY A 135 -14.51 -4.52 12.04
CA GLY A 135 -14.44 -5.88 11.50
C GLY A 135 -15.59 -6.74 12.03
N GLY A 136 -15.79 -7.88 11.40
CA GLY A 136 -16.64 -8.95 11.89
C GLY A 136 -15.79 -10.19 12.12
N PHE A 137 -16.02 -10.87 13.23
CA PHE A 137 -15.35 -12.11 13.56
C PHE A 137 -16.37 -13.24 13.55
N ARG A 138 -15.93 -14.42 13.08
CA ARG A 138 -16.66 -15.68 13.19
C ARG A 138 -15.84 -16.64 14.01
N GLY A 139 -16.41 -17.18 15.08
CA GLY A 139 -15.74 -18.12 15.97
C GLY A 139 -16.56 -18.35 17.24
N GLN A 140 -15.95 -18.97 18.22
CA GLN A 140 -16.54 -19.09 19.55
C GLN A 140 -16.62 -17.72 20.23
N ALA A 141 -17.56 -17.51 21.13
CA ALA A 141 -17.75 -16.23 21.81
C ALA A 141 -16.47 -15.73 22.51
N SER A 142 -15.72 -16.64 23.12
CA SER A 142 -14.40 -16.35 23.73
C SER A 142 -13.37 -15.82 22.74
N ASP A 143 -13.35 -16.35 21.50
CA ASP A 143 -12.42 -15.90 20.48
C ASP A 143 -12.78 -14.50 19.98
N ILE A 144 -14.08 -14.24 19.82
CA ILE A 144 -14.59 -12.92 19.42
C ILE A 144 -14.25 -11.87 20.48
N GLU A 145 -14.42 -12.20 21.75
CA GLU A 145 -14.09 -11.32 22.88
C GLU A 145 -12.58 -11.03 22.94
N LEU A 146 -11.74 -12.04 22.75
CA LEU A 146 -10.29 -11.87 22.70
C LEU A 146 -9.84 -10.97 21.55
N HIS A 147 -10.36 -11.18 20.34
CA HIS A 147 -10.05 -10.34 19.19
C HIS A 147 -10.51 -8.89 19.37
N ALA A 148 -11.66 -8.68 19.98
CA ALA A 148 -12.14 -7.33 20.30
C ALA A 148 -11.24 -6.64 21.32
N ALA A 149 -10.82 -7.35 22.37
CA ALA A 149 -9.91 -6.83 23.39
C ALA A 149 -8.55 -6.44 22.82
N VAL A 150 -7.95 -7.29 21.97
CA VAL A 150 -6.67 -6.99 21.30
C VAL A 150 -6.79 -5.76 20.40
N SER A 151 -7.85 -5.65 19.61
CA SER A 151 -8.09 -4.48 18.76
C SER A 151 -8.21 -3.20 19.60
N TYR A 152 -8.90 -3.27 20.72
CA TYR A 152 -9.09 -2.11 21.59
C TYR A 152 -7.81 -1.69 22.31
N THR A 153 -7.01 -2.62 22.79
CA THR A 153 -5.82 -2.33 23.62
C THR A 153 -4.55 -2.07 22.81
N HIS A 154 -4.43 -2.62 21.60
CA HIS A 154 -3.18 -2.59 20.84
C HIS A 154 -3.25 -1.82 19.51
N LEU A 155 -4.45 -1.66 18.95
CA LEU A 155 -4.66 -1.00 17.66
C LEU A 155 -5.34 0.38 17.76
N THR A 156 -5.74 0.80 18.95
CA THR A 156 -6.28 2.15 19.18
C THR A 156 -5.21 3.06 19.77
N LEU A 157 -5.14 4.29 19.28
CA LEU A 157 -4.36 5.32 19.94
C LEU A 157 -4.93 5.54 21.35
N PRO A 158 -4.10 5.63 22.39
CA PRO A 158 -4.56 6.01 23.72
C PRO A 158 -5.18 7.42 23.65
N THR A 159 -6.49 7.48 23.82
CA THR A 159 -7.23 8.76 23.82
C THR A 159 -7.10 9.54 25.12
N SER A 160 -6.44 8.97 26.12
CA SER A 160 -6.22 9.58 27.43
C SER A 160 -5.24 10.76 27.45
N ASP A 161 -4.44 10.94 26.39
CA ASP A 161 -3.41 11.98 26.32
C ASP A 161 -3.80 13.18 25.45
N LEU A 162 -5.10 13.31 25.11
CA LEU A 162 -5.65 14.41 24.30
C LEU A 162 -6.52 15.35 25.16
N VAL A 163 -6.10 15.64 26.40
CA VAL A 163 -6.70 16.71 27.24
C VAL A 163 -5.64 17.76 27.56
#